data_a62450bef7b46020ca483ad02ae70ea0
#
_entry.id   a62450bef7b46020ca483ad02ae70ea0
#
_cell.length_a   1.000
_cell.length_b   1.000
_cell.length_c   1.000
_cell.angle_alpha   90.00
_cell.angle_beta   90.00
_cell.angle_gamma   90.00
#
_symmetry.space_group_name_H-M   'P 1'
#
loop_
_entity.id
_entity.type
_entity.pdbx_description
1 polymer ?
#
loop_
_entity_poly.entity_id
_entity_poly.type
_entity_poly.pdbx_seq_one_letter_code
_entity_poly.pdbx_strand_id
1 'polypeptide(L)'
;VYAEEQSGYLVGYAAVQDGYTSLGFVGGMPVPPVQAFGYGYLQGAEAATEDLGMKDGAVSVTYHYTGDFAETDTNKATAKTMYQEGTEVIFGCGGSVGKSVIAAASEANKKMIGVDVDQRYDSDMVITSAMKGLGSSVKQVLESIYKTDSWDDFGGKTTTFDATNDGVGLPTTVIGDKKADAFDRFNKFTEEDYEKVFATLKNGDVKPVRTIDVADADGYATAEELTSGLNLKKVTVEVR
;
A
#
# COMPACT_ATOMS: atom_id res chain seq x y z
N VAL A 1 3.72 15.86 5.32
CA VAL A 1 3.55 14.42 5.52
C VAL A 1 2.46 13.91 4.61
N TYR A 2 2.41 12.59 4.35
CA TYR A 2 1.36 11.96 3.56
C TYR A 2 0.50 11.05 4.45
N ALA A 3 -0.72 10.79 4.03
CA ALA A 3 -1.62 9.83 4.66
C ALA A 3 -1.35 8.42 4.06
N GLU A 4 -0.20 7.84 4.37
CA GLU A 4 0.25 6.56 3.82
C GLU A 4 -0.74 5.42 4.14
N GLU A 5 -1.43 5.49 5.29
CA GLU A 5 -2.47 4.56 5.68
C GLU A 5 -3.65 4.53 4.71
N GLN A 6 -3.98 5.67 4.09
CA GLN A 6 -5.03 5.72 3.08
C GLN A 6 -4.59 5.04 1.79
N SER A 7 -3.36 5.27 1.34
CA SER A 7 -2.83 4.62 0.15
C SER A 7 -2.64 3.11 0.35
N GLY A 8 -2.16 2.71 1.53
CA GLY A 8 -2.11 1.31 1.95
C GLY A 8 -3.50 0.66 1.94
N TYR A 9 -4.51 1.35 2.48
CA TYR A 9 -5.90 0.88 2.49
C TYR A 9 -6.42 0.60 1.07
N LEU A 10 -6.17 1.52 0.14
CA LEU A 10 -6.60 1.34 -1.26
C LEU A 10 -6.03 0.09 -1.91
N VAL A 11 -4.73 -0.19 -1.73
CA VAL A 11 -4.11 -1.38 -2.35
C VAL A 11 -4.49 -2.67 -1.65
N GLY A 12 -4.74 -2.67 -0.33
CA GLY A 12 -5.25 -3.82 0.40
C GLY A 12 -6.67 -4.17 -0.02
N TYR A 13 -7.53 -3.16 -0.12
CA TYR A 13 -8.90 -3.29 -0.62
C TYR A 13 -8.92 -3.83 -2.05
N ALA A 14 -8.13 -3.21 -2.95
CA ALA A 14 -8.05 -3.61 -4.35
C ALA A 14 -7.56 -5.05 -4.52
N ALA A 15 -6.56 -5.48 -3.75
CA ALA A 15 -6.04 -6.85 -3.84
C ALA A 15 -7.11 -7.90 -3.52
N VAL A 16 -7.88 -7.72 -2.45
CA VAL A 16 -8.94 -8.67 -2.06
C VAL A 16 -10.12 -8.59 -3.04
N GLN A 17 -10.55 -7.41 -3.46
CA GLN A 17 -11.60 -7.25 -4.47
C GLN A 17 -11.21 -7.88 -5.81
N ASP A 18 -9.93 -7.87 -6.17
CA ASP A 18 -9.40 -8.55 -7.36
C ASP A 18 -9.40 -10.08 -7.24
N GLY A 19 -9.61 -10.61 -6.04
CA GLY A 19 -9.77 -12.04 -5.76
C GLY A 19 -8.56 -12.70 -5.10
N TYR A 20 -7.53 -11.97 -4.72
CA TYR A 20 -6.42 -12.51 -3.95
C TYR A 20 -6.84 -12.77 -2.49
N THR A 21 -6.43 -13.90 -1.96
CA THR A 21 -6.75 -14.34 -0.58
C THR A 21 -5.52 -14.66 0.27
N SER A 22 -4.37 -14.85 -0.36
CA SER A 22 -3.09 -15.02 0.32
C SER A 22 -2.16 -13.86 -0.04
N LEU A 23 -2.10 -12.89 0.84
CA LEU A 23 -1.41 -11.63 0.65
C LEU A 23 -0.06 -11.62 1.37
N GLY A 24 0.85 -10.76 0.93
CA GLY A 24 2.10 -10.47 1.61
C GLY A 24 2.34 -8.98 1.78
N PHE A 25 2.98 -8.62 2.86
CA PHE A 25 3.59 -7.31 3.06
C PHE A 25 5.08 -7.49 3.35
N VAL A 26 5.92 -6.84 2.55
CA VAL A 26 7.37 -6.80 2.77
C VAL A 26 7.77 -5.34 2.91
N GLY A 27 7.89 -4.91 4.18
CA GLY A 27 8.35 -3.57 4.56
C GLY A 27 9.87 -3.51 4.68
N GLY A 28 10.43 -2.32 4.57
CA GLY A 28 11.84 -2.10 4.91
C GLY A 28 12.06 -2.13 6.42
N MET A 29 12.26 -0.97 7.03
CA MET A 29 12.28 -0.81 8.49
C MET A 29 10.90 -0.33 8.98
N PRO A 30 10.51 -0.63 10.24
CA PRO A 30 9.22 -0.20 10.81
C PRO A 30 9.22 1.29 11.21
N VAL A 31 9.63 2.16 10.29
CA VAL A 31 9.50 3.61 10.46
C VAL A 31 8.05 4.06 10.21
N PRO A 32 7.61 5.21 10.78
CA PRO A 32 6.20 5.60 10.75
C PRO A 32 5.52 5.56 9.37
N PRO A 33 6.15 6.00 8.25
CA PRO A 33 5.51 5.89 6.94
C PRO A 33 5.30 4.44 6.48
N VAL A 34 6.28 3.55 6.71
CA VAL A 34 6.21 2.14 6.32
C VAL A 34 5.16 1.39 7.14
N GLN A 35 5.11 1.67 8.46
CA GLN A 35 4.06 1.16 9.34
C GLN A 35 2.67 1.61 8.86
N ALA A 36 2.50 2.90 8.57
CA ALA A 36 1.22 3.44 8.11
C ALA A 36 0.72 2.77 6.81
N PHE A 37 1.61 2.57 5.82
CA PHE A 37 1.26 1.80 4.62
C PHE A 37 0.81 0.38 4.96
N GLY A 38 1.57 -0.34 5.81
CA GLY A 38 1.25 -1.71 6.19
C GLY A 38 -0.06 -1.81 6.98
N TYR A 39 -0.29 -0.89 7.91
CA TYR A 39 -1.54 -0.84 8.69
C TYR A 39 -2.75 -0.52 7.81
N GLY A 40 -2.60 0.42 6.89
CA GLY A 40 -3.62 0.67 5.86
C GLY A 40 -3.92 -0.56 5.04
N TYR A 41 -2.88 -1.26 4.57
CA TYR A 41 -3.01 -2.48 3.77
C TYR A 41 -3.85 -3.56 4.45
N LEU A 42 -3.58 -3.83 5.72
CA LEU A 42 -4.35 -4.78 6.52
C LEU A 42 -5.82 -4.36 6.66
N GLN A 43 -6.07 -3.08 6.95
CA GLN A 43 -7.43 -2.55 7.12
C GLN A 43 -8.21 -2.53 5.80
N GLY A 44 -7.56 -2.23 4.68
CA GLY A 44 -8.18 -2.31 3.36
C GLY A 44 -8.55 -3.74 2.98
N ALA A 45 -7.67 -4.71 3.27
CA ALA A 45 -7.98 -6.12 3.09
C ALA A 45 -9.14 -6.59 3.97
N GLU A 46 -9.20 -6.15 5.23
CA GLU A 46 -10.32 -6.43 6.14
C GLU A 46 -11.65 -5.91 5.57
N ALA A 47 -11.69 -4.63 5.17
CA ALA A 47 -12.89 -4.00 4.64
C ALA A 47 -13.40 -4.69 3.37
N ALA A 48 -12.51 -5.04 2.43
CA ALA A 48 -12.89 -5.75 1.23
C ALA A 48 -13.42 -7.17 1.54
N THR A 49 -12.85 -7.84 2.54
CA THR A 49 -13.31 -9.16 3.02
C THR A 49 -14.72 -9.07 3.61
N GLU A 50 -15.02 -7.96 4.33
CA GLU A 50 -16.36 -7.67 4.85
C GLU A 50 -17.35 -7.39 3.71
N ASP A 51 -17.00 -6.52 2.78
CA ASP A 51 -17.87 -6.13 1.65
C ASP A 51 -18.23 -7.32 0.74
N LEU A 52 -17.29 -8.25 0.57
CA LEU A 52 -17.51 -9.50 -0.17
C LEU A 52 -18.25 -10.57 0.65
N GLY A 53 -18.59 -10.33 1.90
CA GLY A 53 -19.25 -11.27 2.78
C GLY A 53 -18.45 -12.56 3.02
N MET A 54 -17.12 -12.49 2.95
CA MET A 54 -16.26 -13.65 3.12
C MET A 54 -16.23 -14.11 4.60
N LYS A 55 -15.84 -15.36 4.80
CA LYS A 55 -15.71 -15.96 6.14
C LYS A 55 -14.51 -15.37 6.88
N ASP A 56 -14.57 -15.44 8.21
CA ASP A 56 -13.42 -15.13 9.07
C ASP A 56 -12.23 -16.04 8.70
N GLY A 57 -11.05 -15.46 8.58
CA GLY A 57 -9.84 -16.16 8.15
C GLY A 57 -9.79 -16.54 6.67
N ALA A 58 -10.70 -16.04 5.83
CA ALA A 58 -10.67 -16.31 4.39
C ALA A 58 -9.52 -15.60 3.67
N VAL A 59 -9.00 -14.53 4.24
CA VAL A 59 -7.83 -13.80 3.75
C VAL A 59 -6.73 -13.88 4.79
N SER A 60 -5.51 -14.21 4.34
CA SER A 60 -4.31 -14.24 5.18
C SER A 60 -3.26 -13.25 4.66
N VAL A 61 -2.53 -12.63 5.58
CA VAL A 61 -1.42 -11.74 5.24
C VAL A 61 -0.16 -12.19 5.97
N THR A 62 0.88 -12.54 5.21
CA THR A 62 2.23 -12.71 5.75
C THR A 62 2.90 -11.33 5.81
N TYR A 63 3.24 -10.89 7.02
CA TYR A 63 3.74 -9.55 7.30
C TYR A 63 5.20 -9.61 7.75
N HIS A 64 6.09 -8.94 7.01
CA HIS A 64 7.53 -9.01 7.26
C HIS A 64 8.21 -7.64 7.08
N TYR A 65 9.15 -7.34 7.96
CA TYR A 65 10.11 -6.25 7.80
C TYR A 65 11.51 -6.79 7.52
N THR A 66 12.17 -6.31 6.47
CA THR A 66 13.52 -6.73 6.09
C THR A 66 14.62 -6.18 7.02
N GLY A 67 14.31 -5.11 7.78
CA GLY A 67 15.28 -4.41 8.63
C GLY A 67 16.20 -3.45 7.89
N ASP A 68 16.04 -3.30 6.58
CA ASP A 68 16.79 -2.35 5.74
C ASP A 68 15.93 -1.78 4.59
N PHE A 69 16.51 -0.94 3.74
CA PHE A 69 15.87 -0.38 2.54
C PHE A 69 16.61 -0.78 1.24
N ALA A 70 17.43 -1.83 1.30
CA ALA A 70 18.33 -2.21 0.22
C ALA A 70 17.73 -3.28 -0.69
N GLU A 71 18.17 -3.30 -1.94
CA GLU A 71 18.02 -4.44 -2.85
C GLU A 71 19.09 -5.47 -2.50
N THR A 72 18.68 -6.62 -1.98
CA THR A 72 19.59 -7.70 -1.57
C THR A 72 19.08 -9.07 -1.98
N ASP A 73 20.01 -10.04 -2.12
CA ASP A 73 19.65 -11.43 -2.36
C ASP A 73 18.88 -12.03 -1.18
N THR A 74 19.12 -11.59 0.05
CA THR A 74 18.39 -12.01 1.24
C THR A 74 16.92 -11.57 1.15
N ASN A 75 16.66 -10.29 0.86
CA ASN A 75 15.31 -9.76 0.72
C ASN A 75 14.56 -10.44 -0.44
N LYS A 76 15.26 -10.72 -1.54
CA LYS A 76 14.71 -11.49 -2.66
C LYS A 76 14.37 -12.92 -2.25
N ALA A 77 15.25 -13.59 -1.50
CA ALA A 77 15.00 -14.96 -1.01
C ALA A 77 13.80 -15.01 -0.06
N THR A 78 13.64 -14.03 0.81
CA THR A 78 12.48 -13.90 1.70
C THR A 78 11.17 -13.79 0.90
N ALA A 79 11.10 -12.85 -0.05
CA ALA A 79 9.92 -12.71 -0.91
C ALA A 79 9.64 -13.98 -1.74
N LYS A 80 10.68 -14.62 -2.25
CA LYS A 80 10.57 -15.90 -2.99
C LYS A 80 10.00 -17.01 -2.12
N THR A 81 10.43 -17.13 -0.86
CA THR A 81 9.89 -18.09 0.10
C THR A 81 8.41 -17.85 0.33
N MET A 82 8.00 -16.59 0.55
CA MET A 82 6.57 -16.25 0.69
C MET A 82 5.74 -16.71 -0.52
N TYR A 83 6.22 -16.47 -1.75
CA TYR A 83 5.53 -16.94 -2.96
C TYR A 83 5.49 -18.47 -3.05
N GLN A 84 6.55 -19.18 -2.65
CA GLN A 84 6.59 -20.64 -2.63
C GLN A 84 5.63 -21.25 -1.62
N GLU A 85 5.38 -20.55 -0.52
CA GLU A 85 4.43 -20.95 0.54
C GLU A 85 2.98 -20.58 0.22
N GLY A 86 2.73 -19.97 -0.92
CA GLY A 86 1.39 -19.72 -1.44
C GLY A 86 0.94 -18.27 -1.50
N THR A 87 1.77 -17.32 -1.07
CA THR A 87 1.45 -15.89 -1.25
C THR A 87 1.22 -15.58 -2.73
N GLU A 88 0.15 -14.90 -3.05
CA GLU A 88 -0.28 -14.62 -4.42
C GLU A 88 0.20 -13.25 -4.90
N VAL A 89 0.16 -12.26 -4.01
CA VAL A 89 0.58 -10.89 -4.27
C VAL A 89 1.29 -10.32 -3.04
N ILE A 90 2.44 -9.66 -3.23
CA ILE A 90 3.20 -9.01 -2.16
C ILE A 90 3.19 -7.49 -2.36
N PHE A 91 2.82 -6.75 -1.32
CA PHE A 91 3.04 -5.31 -1.26
C PHE A 91 4.48 -5.04 -0.79
N GLY A 92 5.33 -4.58 -1.70
CA GLY A 92 6.73 -4.23 -1.42
C GLY A 92 6.84 -2.77 -1.01
N CYS A 93 7.10 -2.50 0.27
CA CYS A 93 7.08 -1.16 0.85
C CYS A 93 8.39 -0.81 1.57
N GLY A 94 9.37 -0.30 0.84
CA GLY A 94 10.63 0.08 1.48
C GLY A 94 11.78 0.38 0.52
N GLY A 95 11.75 1.50 -0.18
CA GLY A 95 12.84 1.91 -1.04
C GLY A 95 13.25 0.83 -2.05
N SER A 96 14.52 0.42 -2.09
CA SER A 96 14.99 -0.59 -3.03
C SER A 96 14.59 -2.04 -2.68
N VAL A 97 13.99 -2.30 -1.52
CA VAL A 97 13.38 -3.61 -1.20
C VAL A 97 12.36 -4.02 -2.26
N GLY A 98 11.60 -3.06 -2.81
CA GLY A 98 10.66 -3.30 -3.90
C GLY A 98 11.29 -3.99 -5.11
N LYS A 99 12.55 -3.70 -5.44
CA LYS A 99 13.27 -4.37 -6.55
C LYS A 99 13.55 -5.85 -6.24
N SER A 100 13.88 -6.17 -4.98
CA SER A 100 14.02 -7.57 -4.54
C SER A 100 12.71 -8.33 -4.67
N VAL A 101 11.58 -7.69 -4.32
CA VAL A 101 10.23 -8.27 -4.48
C VAL A 101 9.88 -8.44 -5.96
N ILE A 102 10.17 -7.46 -6.84
CA ILE A 102 9.97 -7.57 -8.29
C ILE A 102 10.74 -8.77 -8.86
N ALA A 103 12.01 -8.93 -8.47
CA ALA A 103 12.83 -10.04 -8.94
C ALA A 103 12.26 -11.41 -8.50
N ALA A 104 11.81 -11.52 -7.24
CA ALA A 104 11.17 -12.72 -6.72
C ALA A 104 9.82 -13.00 -7.42
N ALA A 105 8.98 -11.99 -7.61
CA ALA A 105 7.71 -12.08 -8.31
C ALA A 105 7.89 -12.58 -9.75
N SER A 106 8.88 -12.02 -10.46
CA SER A 106 9.21 -12.42 -11.82
C SER A 106 9.64 -13.89 -11.92
N GLU A 107 10.49 -14.36 -11.00
CA GLU A 107 10.90 -15.77 -10.94
C GLU A 107 9.75 -16.72 -10.58
N ALA A 108 8.84 -16.29 -9.71
CA ALA A 108 7.71 -17.09 -9.27
C ALA A 108 6.48 -16.97 -10.21
N ASN A 109 6.51 -16.10 -11.21
CA ASN A 109 5.36 -15.70 -12.02
C ASN A 109 4.15 -15.30 -11.17
N LYS A 110 4.41 -14.47 -10.16
CA LYS A 110 3.43 -13.95 -9.20
C LYS A 110 3.33 -12.44 -9.33
N LYS A 111 2.42 -11.84 -8.57
CA LYS A 111 2.13 -10.41 -8.62
C LYS A 111 2.70 -9.66 -7.43
N MET A 112 2.91 -8.35 -7.61
CA MET A 112 3.26 -7.46 -6.53
C MET A 112 2.56 -6.11 -6.67
N ILE A 113 2.56 -5.39 -5.57
CA ILE A 113 2.09 -4.01 -5.44
C ILE A 113 3.29 -3.13 -5.10
N GLY A 114 3.45 -2.03 -5.83
CA GLY A 114 4.52 -1.05 -5.63
C GLY A 114 4.16 0.03 -4.61
N VAL A 115 5.09 0.95 -4.36
CA VAL A 115 4.96 2.02 -3.35
C VAL A 115 5.49 3.37 -3.86
N ASP A 116 5.00 4.45 -3.28
CA ASP A 116 5.39 5.85 -3.47
C ASP A 116 5.09 6.41 -4.87
N VAL A 117 5.55 5.75 -5.91
CA VAL A 117 5.39 6.14 -7.31
C VAL A 117 4.76 5.00 -8.12
N ASP A 118 4.36 5.29 -9.35
CA ASP A 118 3.85 4.25 -10.26
C ASP A 118 4.97 3.31 -10.70
N GLN A 119 5.10 2.18 -10.02
CA GLN A 119 6.11 1.14 -10.32
C GLN A 119 5.65 0.12 -11.37
N ARG A 120 4.49 0.29 -12.00
CA ARG A 120 4.07 -0.55 -13.14
C ARG A 120 5.04 -0.44 -14.32
N TYR A 121 5.82 0.65 -14.38
CA TYR A 121 6.89 0.83 -15.39
C TYR A 121 8.11 -0.06 -15.12
N ASP A 122 8.31 -0.53 -13.88
CA ASP A 122 9.48 -1.32 -13.51
C ASP A 122 9.34 -2.79 -13.92
N SER A 123 8.10 -3.33 -13.90
CA SER A 123 7.83 -4.74 -14.25
C SER A 123 6.35 -4.99 -14.54
N ASP A 124 6.07 -5.97 -15.43
CA ASP A 124 4.71 -6.47 -15.68
C ASP A 124 4.13 -7.27 -14.49
N MET A 125 4.96 -7.59 -13.51
CA MET A 125 4.50 -8.22 -12.27
C MET A 125 3.85 -7.23 -11.32
N VAL A 126 4.10 -5.92 -11.47
CA VAL A 126 3.51 -4.86 -10.67
C VAL A 126 2.10 -4.56 -11.19
N ILE A 127 1.07 -4.91 -10.42
CA ILE A 127 -0.32 -4.69 -10.82
C ILE A 127 -0.79 -3.25 -10.57
N THR A 128 -0.32 -2.64 -9.50
CA THR A 128 -0.60 -1.26 -9.11
C THR A 128 0.46 -0.77 -8.11
N SER A 129 0.32 0.45 -7.61
CA SER A 129 1.19 1.02 -6.58
C SER A 129 0.40 1.86 -5.57
N ALA A 130 0.75 1.76 -4.29
CA ALA A 130 0.29 2.67 -3.25
C ALA A 130 1.04 4.00 -3.39
N MET A 131 0.44 4.98 -4.06
CA MET A 131 1.13 6.21 -4.46
C MET A 131 1.03 7.30 -3.40
N LYS A 132 2.08 8.12 -3.36
CA LYS A 132 2.08 9.47 -2.81
C LYS A 132 2.02 10.49 -3.94
N GLY A 133 1.22 11.52 -3.78
CA GLY A 133 1.10 12.63 -4.74
C GLY A 133 2.32 13.58 -4.69
N LEU A 134 3.54 13.02 -4.88
CA LEU A 134 4.79 13.79 -4.76
C LEU A 134 4.82 15.01 -5.67
N GLY A 135 4.45 14.83 -6.94
CA GLY A 135 4.38 15.94 -7.90
C GLY A 135 3.29 16.96 -7.54
N SER A 136 2.11 16.49 -7.10
CA SER A 136 1.00 17.34 -6.68
C SER A 136 1.38 18.19 -5.46
N SER A 137 1.97 17.60 -4.44
CA SER A 137 2.37 18.31 -3.23
C SER A 137 3.43 19.39 -3.49
N VAL A 138 4.46 19.08 -4.28
CA VAL A 138 5.48 20.06 -4.68
C VAL A 138 4.85 21.21 -5.49
N LYS A 139 3.96 20.86 -6.43
CA LYS A 139 3.24 21.87 -7.23
C LYS A 139 2.42 22.79 -6.35
N GLN A 140 1.63 22.28 -5.41
CA GLN A 140 0.81 23.06 -4.50
C GLN A 140 1.66 24.05 -3.67
N VAL A 141 2.79 23.58 -3.12
CA VAL A 141 3.71 24.43 -2.35
C VAL A 141 4.32 25.52 -3.23
N LEU A 142 4.76 25.21 -4.44
CA LEU A 142 5.32 26.21 -5.36
C LEU A 142 4.25 27.21 -5.81
N GLU A 143 3.03 26.78 -6.07
CA GLU A 143 1.93 27.67 -6.43
C GLU A 143 1.56 28.63 -5.30
N SER A 144 1.64 28.19 -4.04
CA SER A 144 1.40 29.07 -2.89
C SER A 144 2.39 30.21 -2.78
N ILE A 145 3.61 30.02 -3.27
CA ILE A 145 4.66 31.06 -3.28
C ILE A 145 4.53 31.97 -4.51
N TYR A 146 4.40 31.36 -5.71
CA TYR A 146 4.60 32.07 -6.97
C TYR A 146 3.31 32.52 -7.66
N LYS A 147 2.14 31.98 -7.28
CA LYS A 147 0.88 32.26 -7.95
C LYS A 147 -0.20 32.83 -7.05
N THR A 148 -0.35 32.30 -5.83
CA THR A 148 -1.51 32.60 -4.98
C THR A 148 -1.17 33.46 -3.77
N ASP A 149 0.12 33.73 -3.52
CA ASP A 149 0.59 34.50 -2.34
C ASP A 149 0.02 33.94 -1.02
N SER A 150 -0.05 32.59 -0.92
CA SER A 150 -0.63 31.88 0.22
C SER A 150 0.40 31.02 0.95
N TRP A 151 1.67 31.46 0.99
CA TRP A 151 2.75 30.75 1.70
C TRP A 151 2.41 30.47 3.17
N ASP A 152 1.66 31.36 3.80
CA ASP A 152 1.24 31.21 5.19
C ASP A 152 0.38 29.95 5.46
N ASP A 153 -0.18 29.34 4.42
CA ASP A 153 -0.88 28.06 4.54
C ASP A 153 0.07 26.89 4.77
N PHE A 154 1.33 27.00 4.33
CA PHE A 154 2.37 25.98 4.41
C PHE A 154 3.52 26.35 5.36
N GLY A 155 3.96 27.61 5.34
CA GLY A 155 5.15 28.06 6.05
C GLY A 155 5.07 27.83 7.56
N GLY A 156 6.05 27.12 8.12
CA GLY A 156 6.11 26.81 9.55
C GLY A 156 5.07 25.80 10.04
N LYS A 157 4.36 25.14 9.13
CA LYS A 157 3.29 24.17 9.44
C LYS A 157 3.62 22.78 8.92
N THR A 158 3.05 21.78 9.54
CA THR A 158 2.99 20.42 8.98
C THR A 158 1.69 20.26 8.21
N THR A 159 1.79 20.09 6.90
CA THR A 159 0.64 19.85 6.02
C THR A 159 0.52 18.38 5.74
N THR A 160 -0.68 17.83 5.85
CA THR A 160 -0.99 16.45 5.47
C THR A 160 -1.53 16.42 4.05
N PHE A 161 -0.92 15.59 3.22
CA PHE A 161 -1.37 15.28 1.87
C PHE A 161 -2.09 13.93 1.91
N ASP A 162 -3.38 13.94 1.63
CA ASP A 162 -4.31 12.80 1.74
C ASP A 162 -5.23 12.70 0.51
N ALA A 163 -6.29 11.90 0.60
CA ALA A 163 -7.26 11.74 -0.49
C ALA A 163 -8.02 13.03 -0.84
N THR A 164 -8.12 14.00 0.09
CA THR A 164 -8.87 15.25 -0.15
C THR A 164 -8.14 16.24 -1.04
N ASN A 165 -6.80 16.13 -1.12
CA ASN A 165 -5.93 17.06 -1.85
C ASN A 165 -4.99 16.36 -2.84
N ASP A 166 -5.39 15.18 -3.35
CA ASP A 166 -4.64 14.36 -4.30
C ASP A 166 -3.25 13.95 -3.78
N GLY A 167 -3.13 13.83 -2.47
CA GLY A 167 -1.90 13.48 -1.78
C GLY A 167 -1.58 11.98 -1.77
N VAL A 168 -2.57 11.13 -2.02
CA VAL A 168 -2.47 9.67 -2.07
C VAL A 168 -3.43 9.10 -3.12
N GLY A 169 -3.20 7.86 -3.56
CA GLY A 169 -4.08 7.20 -4.51
C GLY A 169 -3.44 5.98 -5.17
N LEU A 170 -4.10 5.45 -6.18
CA LEU A 170 -3.56 4.45 -7.11
C LEU A 170 -3.20 5.12 -8.44
N PRO A 171 -2.35 4.49 -9.29
CA PRO A 171 -2.13 4.95 -10.65
C PRO A 171 -3.44 4.91 -11.45
N THR A 172 -3.75 6.01 -12.14
CA THR A 172 -4.92 6.14 -13.03
C THR A 172 -4.53 6.48 -14.47
N THR A 173 -3.23 6.57 -14.75
CA THR A 173 -2.71 6.90 -16.08
C THR A 173 -2.30 5.65 -16.85
N VAL A 174 -2.51 5.69 -18.16
CA VAL A 174 -2.09 4.63 -19.10
C VAL A 174 -0.56 4.56 -19.17
N ILE A 175 0.00 3.35 -19.31
CA ILE A 175 1.43 3.13 -19.47
C ILE A 175 1.80 3.08 -20.97
N GLY A 176 2.57 4.07 -21.43
CA GLY A 176 3.15 4.11 -22.78
C GLY A 176 2.13 4.11 -23.90
N ASP A 177 2.55 3.64 -25.10
CA ASP A 177 1.71 3.66 -26.31
C ASP A 177 0.67 2.53 -26.40
N LYS A 178 0.62 1.63 -25.42
CA LYS A 178 -0.20 0.41 -25.49
C LYS A 178 -1.69 0.65 -25.25
N LYS A 179 -2.15 1.87 -24.99
CA LYS A 179 -3.55 2.20 -24.65
C LYS A 179 -4.17 1.26 -23.60
N ALA A 180 -3.31 0.67 -22.76
CA ALA A 180 -3.74 -0.19 -21.68
C ALA A 180 -4.29 0.66 -20.55
N ASP A 181 -5.46 0.32 -20.07
CA ASP A 181 -6.08 0.91 -18.90
C ASP A 181 -5.13 0.80 -17.69
N ALA A 182 -5.18 1.76 -16.78
CA ALA A 182 -4.39 1.70 -15.55
C ALA A 182 -4.77 0.50 -14.66
N PHE A 183 -5.94 -0.06 -14.88
CA PHE A 183 -6.49 -1.21 -14.14
C PHE A 183 -6.44 -2.52 -14.93
N ASP A 184 -5.86 -2.55 -16.13
CA ASP A 184 -5.82 -3.73 -17.00
C ASP A 184 -5.00 -4.92 -16.45
N ARG A 185 -4.18 -4.68 -15.43
CA ARG A 185 -3.40 -5.72 -14.74
C ARG A 185 -4.15 -6.38 -13.57
N PHE A 186 -5.28 -5.83 -13.19
CA PHE A 186 -6.22 -6.49 -12.27
C PHE A 186 -7.08 -7.52 -13.04
N ASN A 187 -7.57 -8.53 -12.33
CA ASN A 187 -8.45 -9.54 -12.91
C ASN A 187 -9.91 -9.13 -12.87
N LYS A 188 -10.33 -8.38 -11.83
CA LYS A 188 -11.72 -8.01 -11.55
C LYS A 188 -11.86 -6.57 -11.09
N PHE A 189 -10.90 -6.04 -10.34
CA PHE A 189 -10.97 -4.70 -9.77
C PHE A 189 -10.84 -3.66 -10.88
N THR A 190 -11.82 -2.75 -10.95
CA THR A 190 -11.94 -1.75 -12.02
C THR A 190 -11.66 -0.33 -11.53
N GLU A 191 -11.49 0.61 -12.46
CA GLU A 191 -11.41 2.04 -12.13
C GLU A 191 -12.66 2.53 -11.40
N GLU A 192 -13.85 2.06 -11.79
CA GLU A 192 -15.11 2.40 -11.12
C GLU A 192 -15.12 1.92 -9.65
N ASP A 193 -14.59 0.73 -9.37
CA ASP A 193 -14.48 0.23 -8.00
C ASP A 193 -13.47 1.05 -7.19
N TYR A 194 -12.36 1.44 -7.83
CA TYR A 194 -11.39 2.35 -7.22
C TYR A 194 -12.02 3.69 -6.88
N GLU A 195 -12.74 4.32 -7.80
CA GLU A 195 -13.38 5.61 -7.55
C GLU A 195 -14.36 5.55 -6.36
N LYS A 196 -15.12 4.45 -6.23
CA LYS A 196 -16.04 4.23 -5.11
C LYS A 196 -15.30 4.18 -3.77
N VAL A 197 -14.27 3.33 -3.65
CA VAL A 197 -13.52 3.21 -2.40
C VAL A 197 -12.69 4.47 -2.11
N PHE A 198 -12.14 5.12 -3.12
CA PHE A 198 -11.41 6.38 -2.95
C PHE A 198 -12.33 7.50 -2.43
N ALA A 199 -13.58 7.55 -2.91
CA ALA A 199 -14.56 8.53 -2.43
C ALA A 199 -14.85 8.36 -0.94
N THR A 200 -14.87 7.15 -0.39
CA THR A 200 -15.09 6.93 1.06
C THR A 200 -13.98 7.53 1.92
N LEU A 201 -12.73 7.45 1.44
CA LEU A 201 -11.60 8.11 2.09
C LEU A 201 -11.70 9.64 1.97
N LYS A 202 -11.98 10.12 0.76
CA LYS A 202 -12.09 11.56 0.46
C LYS A 202 -13.21 12.25 1.24
N ASN A 203 -14.32 11.57 1.42
CA ASN A 203 -15.47 12.09 2.19
C ASN A 203 -15.28 11.93 3.70
N GLY A 204 -14.29 11.17 4.15
CA GLY A 204 -14.05 10.87 5.55
C GLY A 204 -15.00 9.83 6.15
N ASP A 205 -15.70 9.06 5.31
CA ASP A 205 -16.54 7.94 5.72
C ASP A 205 -15.68 6.79 6.27
N VAL A 206 -14.50 6.61 5.68
CA VAL A 206 -13.48 5.67 6.12
C VAL A 206 -12.24 6.46 6.57
N LYS A 207 -11.75 6.12 7.76
CA LYS A 207 -10.52 6.71 8.34
C LYS A 207 -9.61 5.59 8.86
N PRO A 208 -8.71 5.08 8.02
CA PRO A 208 -7.80 4.03 8.45
C PRO A 208 -6.92 4.48 9.62
N VAL A 209 -6.70 3.59 10.56
CA VAL A 209 -5.79 3.80 11.69
C VAL A 209 -4.36 3.89 11.17
N ARG A 210 -3.67 4.98 11.54
CA ARG A 210 -2.29 5.25 11.12
C ARG A 210 -1.25 4.67 12.09
N THR A 211 -1.59 4.61 13.36
CA THR A 211 -0.68 4.21 14.43
C THR A 211 -1.39 3.29 15.40
N ILE A 212 -0.68 2.29 15.89
CA ILE A 212 -1.11 1.42 16.98
C ILE A 212 -0.06 1.42 18.07
N ASP A 213 -0.43 1.01 19.27
CA ASP A 213 0.54 0.77 20.34
C ASP A 213 1.32 -0.51 20.01
N VAL A 214 2.65 -0.42 20.02
CA VAL A 214 3.59 -1.51 19.77
C VAL A 214 4.55 -1.56 20.95
N ALA A 215 4.72 -2.72 21.56
CA ALA A 215 5.57 -2.88 22.73
C ALA A 215 7.06 -2.85 22.41
N ASP A 216 7.45 -3.27 21.21
CA ASP A 216 8.83 -3.25 20.74
C ASP A 216 9.31 -1.81 20.50
N ALA A 217 10.47 -1.46 21.08
CA ALA A 217 11.02 -0.10 21.00
C ALA A 217 11.48 0.29 19.59
N ASP A 218 11.80 -0.69 18.75
CA ASP A 218 12.19 -0.49 17.35
C ASP A 218 10.98 -0.52 16.42
N GLY A 219 9.76 -0.78 16.97
CA GLY A 219 8.48 -0.68 16.26
C GLY A 219 8.04 -1.93 15.52
N TYR A 220 8.63 -3.10 15.80
CA TYR A 220 8.21 -4.38 15.23
C TYR A 220 6.95 -4.91 15.94
N ALA A 221 5.81 -4.75 15.28
CA ALA A 221 4.54 -5.21 15.82
C ALA A 221 4.40 -6.75 15.71
N THR A 222 3.86 -7.34 16.75
CA THR A 222 3.43 -8.75 16.74
C THR A 222 2.11 -8.91 15.97
N ALA A 223 1.77 -10.16 15.60
CA ALA A 223 0.49 -10.47 14.95
C ALA A 223 -0.71 -10.10 15.85
N GLU A 224 -0.57 -10.27 17.18
CA GLU A 224 -1.61 -9.91 18.16
C GLU A 224 -1.81 -8.39 18.23
N GLU A 225 -0.72 -7.61 18.27
CA GLU A 225 -0.79 -6.14 18.27
C GLU A 225 -1.39 -5.60 16.98
N LEU A 226 -1.02 -6.16 15.81
CA LEU A 226 -1.64 -5.80 14.52
C LEU A 226 -3.14 -6.13 14.51
N THR A 227 -3.50 -7.34 14.93
CA THR A 227 -4.89 -7.81 14.92
C THR A 227 -5.76 -6.97 15.85
N SER A 228 -5.31 -6.76 17.09
CA SER A 228 -6.07 -6.01 18.08
C SER A 228 -6.07 -4.50 17.83
N GLY A 229 -4.90 -3.93 17.51
CA GLY A 229 -4.74 -2.50 17.29
C GLY A 229 -5.47 -1.98 16.04
N LEU A 230 -5.60 -2.83 15.02
CA LEU A 230 -6.33 -2.52 13.78
C LEU A 230 -7.75 -3.11 13.75
N ASN A 231 -8.18 -3.78 14.84
CA ASN A 231 -9.50 -4.41 14.96
C ASN A 231 -9.83 -5.39 13.82
N LEU A 232 -8.85 -6.20 13.39
CA LEU A 232 -9.05 -7.20 12.34
C LEU A 232 -9.84 -8.39 12.88
N LYS A 233 -10.86 -8.82 12.15
CA LYS A 233 -11.76 -9.92 12.50
C LYS A 233 -11.77 -11.03 11.46
N LYS A 234 -11.62 -10.64 10.20
CA LYS A 234 -11.74 -11.53 9.02
C LYS A 234 -10.40 -11.87 8.41
N VAL A 235 -9.45 -10.93 8.49
CA VAL A 235 -8.08 -11.13 8.01
C VAL A 235 -7.21 -11.73 9.10
N THR A 236 -6.45 -12.77 8.76
CA THR A 236 -5.44 -13.35 9.65
C THR A 236 -4.05 -12.82 9.28
N VAL A 237 -3.24 -12.51 10.29
CA VAL A 237 -1.88 -11.98 10.10
C VAL A 237 -0.87 -12.94 10.67
N GLU A 238 0.15 -13.29 9.88
CA GLU A 238 1.35 -14.01 10.32
C GLU A 238 2.54 -13.06 10.21
N VAL A 239 3.21 -12.76 11.32
CA VAL A 239 4.42 -11.93 11.36
C VAL A 239 5.67 -12.82 11.32
N ARG A 240 6.65 -12.46 10.51
CA ARG A 240 7.92 -13.20 10.31
C ARG A 240 9.16 -12.34 10.50
#